data_8b351924559e9815beae85d09206b524
#
_entry.id   8b351924559e9815beae85d09206b524
#
_cell.length_a   1.000
_cell.length_b   1.000
_cell.length_c   1.000
_cell.angle_alpha   90.00
_cell.angle_beta   90.00
_cell.angle_gamma   90.00
#
_symmetry.space_group_name_H-M   'P 1'
#
loop_
_entity.id
_entity.type
_entity.pdbx_description
1 polymer ?
#
loop_
_entity_poly.entity_id
_entity_poly.type
_entity_poly.pdbx_seq_one_letter_code
_entity_poly.pdbx_strand_id
1 'polypeptide(L)'
;GGLPVSRALEMAERYGLPLNENDLYAVALLRLSQPKGEGFPSGEPELLRVAAMDIVREQLPKESGYAFFYQSYIAVLLWLPGEEAAAQTYERLDGVCRHIDHYLGWGTVRAGIGNPCRGAGGLSECARQAKSALAQRSFYENRLLLFSDLAPGGTGELSADAALLRELDTALKKGSAGEARRWIEQLLSVCRTARPGTSAYRSYLLEIYVALLRTGRDMSVNLAESGEESLDRLLALPPAEEACRLFCRLCDDFTEKAASNRLTAGQQIIQAAQTYIKGHYADPELT
;
A
#
# COMPACT_ATOMS: atom_id res chain seq x y z
N GLY A 1 -3.13 -24.28 10.66
CA GLY A 1 -2.55 -25.60 10.66
C GLY A 1 -2.36 -26.07 9.24
N GLY A 2 -1.12 -26.39 8.85
CA GLY A 2 -0.83 -26.93 7.52
C GLY A 2 -1.30 -28.38 7.42
N LEU A 3 -1.58 -28.83 6.20
CA LEU A 3 -1.85 -30.24 5.91
C LEU A 3 -0.60 -31.07 6.20
N PRO A 4 -0.74 -32.34 6.68
CA PRO A 4 0.39 -33.25 6.76
C PRO A 4 1.08 -33.39 5.40
N VAL A 5 2.42 -33.49 5.39
CA VAL A 5 3.23 -33.53 4.16
C VAL A 5 2.78 -34.66 3.21
N SER A 6 2.49 -35.85 3.75
CA SER A 6 1.98 -36.98 2.98
C SER A 6 0.70 -36.65 2.21
N ARG A 7 -0.24 -35.97 2.87
CA ARG A 7 -1.50 -35.57 2.25
C ARG A 7 -1.32 -34.45 1.23
N ALA A 8 -0.35 -33.56 1.45
CA ALA A 8 0.00 -32.53 0.48
C ALA A 8 0.60 -33.14 -0.80
N LEU A 9 1.45 -34.16 -0.66
CA LEU A 9 2.02 -34.90 -1.80
C LEU A 9 0.96 -35.68 -2.58
N GLU A 10 0.06 -36.41 -1.91
CA GLU A 10 -1.06 -37.10 -2.55
C GLU A 10 -1.96 -36.13 -3.34
N MET A 11 -2.26 -34.96 -2.77
CA MET A 11 -3.03 -33.94 -3.47
C MET A 11 -2.26 -33.36 -4.65
N ALA A 12 -0.96 -33.10 -4.52
CA ALA A 12 -0.13 -32.60 -5.61
C ALA A 12 -0.11 -33.59 -6.79
N GLU A 13 0.06 -34.87 -6.52
CA GLU A 13 0.01 -35.93 -7.53
C GLU A 13 -1.34 -35.98 -8.23
N ARG A 14 -2.43 -35.86 -7.47
CA ARG A 14 -3.80 -35.81 -8.02
C ARG A 14 -4.03 -34.62 -8.97
N TYR A 15 -3.33 -33.49 -8.73
CA TYR A 15 -3.37 -32.32 -9.61
C TYR A 15 -2.27 -32.30 -10.67
N GLY A 16 -1.52 -33.40 -10.81
CA GLY A 16 -0.45 -33.54 -11.81
C GLY A 16 0.78 -32.68 -11.50
N LEU A 17 1.01 -32.35 -10.24
CA LEU A 17 2.20 -31.62 -9.78
C LEU A 17 3.25 -32.63 -9.29
N PRO A 18 4.34 -32.85 -10.03
CA PRO A 18 5.37 -33.81 -9.63
C PRO A 18 6.26 -33.22 -8.52
N LEU A 19 5.77 -33.24 -7.29
CA LEU A 19 6.56 -32.78 -6.15
C LEU A 19 7.38 -33.93 -5.57
N ASN A 20 8.70 -33.74 -5.46
CA ASN A 20 9.64 -34.66 -4.83
C ASN A 20 10.17 -34.06 -3.52
N GLU A 21 10.41 -34.91 -2.53
CA GLU A 21 10.93 -34.44 -1.22
C GLU A 21 12.35 -33.89 -1.29
N ASN A 22 13.13 -34.31 -2.29
CA ASN A 22 14.54 -33.90 -2.44
C ASN A 22 14.74 -32.66 -3.31
N ASP A 23 13.73 -32.28 -4.08
CA ASP A 23 13.85 -31.14 -5.00
C ASP A 23 13.71 -29.81 -4.25
N LEU A 24 14.34 -28.80 -4.82
CA LEU A 24 14.24 -27.42 -4.33
C LEU A 24 13.10 -26.69 -5.04
N TYR A 25 12.30 -26.00 -4.27
CA TYR A 25 11.17 -25.21 -4.71
C TYR A 25 11.24 -23.80 -4.14
N ALA A 26 10.67 -22.85 -4.86
CA ALA A 26 10.32 -21.55 -4.31
C ALA A 26 8.88 -21.18 -4.69
N VAL A 27 8.27 -20.34 -3.90
CA VAL A 27 6.95 -19.78 -4.20
C VAL A 27 7.12 -18.29 -4.51
N ALA A 28 6.64 -17.89 -5.66
CA ALA A 28 6.50 -16.49 -6.04
C ALA A 28 5.02 -16.10 -6.00
N LEU A 29 4.72 -14.93 -5.45
CA LEU A 29 3.39 -14.32 -5.46
C LEU A 29 3.44 -13.04 -6.29
N LEU A 30 2.68 -12.99 -7.38
CA LEU A 30 2.57 -11.84 -8.24
C LEU A 30 1.33 -11.03 -7.85
N ARG A 31 1.51 -9.73 -7.70
CA ARG A 31 0.44 -8.78 -7.48
C ARG A 31 0.36 -7.79 -8.63
N LEU A 32 -0.81 -7.70 -9.23
CA LEU A 32 -1.13 -6.68 -10.21
C LEU A 32 -1.64 -5.44 -9.46
N SER A 33 -1.03 -4.30 -9.72
CA SER A 33 -1.49 -3.00 -9.23
C SER A 33 -2.33 -2.35 -10.32
N GLN A 34 -3.49 -1.81 -9.97
CA GLN A 34 -4.31 -1.08 -10.96
C GLN A 34 -3.57 0.14 -11.48
N PRO A 35 -3.69 0.47 -12.78
CA PRO A 35 -3.14 1.67 -13.34
C PRO A 35 -3.81 2.89 -12.74
N LYS A 36 -3.02 3.93 -12.54
CA LYS A 36 -3.50 5.24 -12.13
C LYS A 36 -3.68 6.09 -13.38
N GLY A 37 -4.90 6.32 -13.82
CA GLY A 37 -5.21 7.23 -14.94
C GLY A 37 -6.70 7.25 -15.28
N GLU A 38 -7.26 8.43 -15.47
CA GLU A 38 -8.55 8.62 -16.11
C GLU A 38 -8.42 8.16 -17.57
N GLY A 39 -9.22 7.19 -17.98
CA GLY A 39 -9.29 6.74 -19.37
C GLY A 39 -9.13 5.24 -19.60
N PHE A 40 -8.85 4.45 -18.59
CA PHE A 40 -8.91 3.00 -18.74
C PHE A 40 -10.36 2.53 -18.59
N PRO A 41 -10.83 1.64 -19.49
CA PRO A 41 -12.11 1.02 -19.26
C PRO A 41 -12.04 0.37 -17.88
N SER A 42 -13.04 0.58 -17.06
CA SER A 42 -13.26 -0.11 -15.79
C SER A 42 -13.54 -1.59 -16.05
N GLY A 43 -12.57 -2.25 -16.73
CA GLY A 43 -12.55 -3.67 -16.97
C GLY A 43 -12.41 -4.37 -15.64
N GLU A 44 -13.24 -5.37 -15.44
CA GLU A 44 -13.28 -6.15 -14.23
C GLU A 44 -11.86 -6.58 -13.83
N PRO A 45 -11.36 -6.27 -12.63
CA PRO A 45 -10.01 -6.62 -12.17
C PRO A 45 -9.70 -8.11 -12.31
N GLU A 46 -10.75 -8.94 -12.34
CA GLU A 46 -10.65 -10.38 -12.53
C GLU A 46 -10.25 -10.77 -13.95
N LEU A 47 -10.81 -10.12 -14.99
CA LEU A 47 -10.42 -10.40 -16.38
C LEU A 47 -8.94 -10.18 -16.62
N LEU A 48 -8.38 -9.23 -15.97
CA LEU A 48 -6.97 -8.88 -16.09
C LEU A 48 -6.08 -9.86 -15.34
N ARG A 49 -6.54 -10.35 -14.21
CA ARG A 49 -5.86 -11.45 -13.53
C ARG A 49 -5.85 -12.70 -14.40
N VAL A 50 -6.95 -12.97 -15.13
CA VAL A 50 -7.02 -14.09 -16.09
C VAL A 50 -6.03 -13.86 -17.23
N ALA A 51 -6.04 -12.69 -17.86
CA ALA A 51 -5.10 -12.36 -18.94
C ALA A 51 -3.63 -12.44 -18.48
N ALA A 52 -3.33 -11.91 -17.29
CA ALA A 52 -2.00 -12.03 -16.71
C ALA A 52 -1.61 -13.47 -16.42
N MET A 53 -2.55 -14.31 -15.95
CA MET A 53 -2.32 -15.73 -15.72
C MET A 53 -1.99 -16.46 -17.04
N ASP A 54 -2.69 -16.12 -18.12
CA ASP A 54 -2.45 -16.75 -19.43
C ASP A 54 -1.05 -16.39 -19.92
N ILE A 55 -0.62 -15.11 -19.77
CA ILE A 55 0.76 -14.72 -20.10
C ILE A 55 1.77 -15.49 -19.24
N VAL A 56 1.53 -15.65 -17.94
CA VAL A 56 2.44 -16.43 -17.07
C VAL A 56 2.54 -17.86 -17.58
N ARG A 57 1.41 -18.51 -17.92
CA ARG A 57 1.37 -19.91 -18.38
C ARG A 57 2.01 -20.10 -19.75
N GLU A 58 1.90 -19.11 -20.62
CA GLU A 58 2.48 -19.15 -21.96
C GLU A 58 4.00 -18.99 -21.92
N GLN A 59 4.50 -18.12 -21.07
CA GLN A 59 5.90 -17.76 -21.04
C GLN A 59 6.74 -18.54 -20.03
N LEU A 60 6.10 -19.12 -18.99
CA LEU A 60 6.81 -19.93 -18.02
C LEU A 60 6.79 -21.40 -18.48
N PRO A 61 7.95 -21.98 -18.86
CA PRO A 61 8.01 -23.39 -19.23
C PRO A 61 7.53 -24.27 -18.08
N LYS A 62 6.84 -25.34 -18.41
CA LYS A 62 6.29 -26.29 -17.41
C LYS A 62 7.38 -26.92 -16.55
N GLU A 63 8.57 -27.02 -17.08
CA GLU A 63 9.76 -27.51 -16.37
C GLU A 63 10.33 -26.50 -15.37
N SER A 64 9.94 -25.23 -15.47
CA SER A 64 10.39 -24.15 -14.59
C SER A 64 9.40 -23.83 -13.48
N GLY A 65 8.12 -24.14 -13.67
CA GLY A 65 7.14 -23.84 -12.62
C GLY A 65 5.69 -24.10 -13.01
N TYR A 66 4.82 -23.92 -12.05
CA TYR A 66 3.37 -24.07 -12.20
C TYR A 66 2.65 -22.86 -11.61
N ALA A 67 1.78 -22.23 -12.40
CA ALA A 67 1.04 -21.04 -12.01
C ALA A 67 -0.42 -21.35 -11.68
N PHE A 68 -0.94 -20.75 -10.61
CA PHE A 68 -2.32 -20.90 -10.17
C PHE A 68 -2.81 -19.65 -9.43
N PHE A 69 -4.13 -19.48 -9.32
CA PHE A 69 -4.70 -18.40 -8.52
C PHE A 69 -4.67 -18.74 -7.03
N TYR A 70 -4.17 -17.81 -6.25
CA TYR A 70 -4.14 -17.92 -4.79
C TYR A 70 -4.61 -16.60 -4.16
N GLN A 71 -5.81 -16.58 -3.62
CA GLN A 71 -6.45 -15.36 -3.13
C GLN A 71 -6.46 -14.25 -4.21
N SER A 72 -5.92 -13.07 -3.90
CA SER A 72 -5.77 -11.94 -4.82
C SER A 72 -4.47 -11.97 -5.64
N TYR A 73 -3.69 -13.05 -5.55
CA TYR A 73 -2.39 -13.20 -6.21
C TYR A 73 -2.44 -14.23 -7.34
N ILE A 74 -1.50 -14.09 -8.27
CA ILE A 74 -1.06 -15.20 -9.10
C ILE A 74 0.11 -15.83 -8.36
N ALA A 75 -0.05 -17.07 -7.91
CA ALA A 75 1.02 -17.83 -7.28
C ALA A 75 1.74 -18.66 -8.34
N VAL A 76 3.05 -18.69 -8.27
CA VAL A 76 3.92 -19.50 -9.12
C VAL A 76 4.77 -20.39 -8.22
N LEU A 77 4.60 -21.69 -8.33
CA LEU A 77 5.50 -22.67 -7.77
C LEU A 77 6.68 -22.86 -8.72
N LEU A 78 7.86 -22.53 -8.30
CA LEU A 78 9.08 -22.58 -9.09
C LEU A 78 9.89 -23.85 -8.75
N TRP A 79 10.41 -24.53 -9.75
CA TRP A 79 11.38 -25.63 -9.61
C TRP A 79 12.80 -25.06 -9.70
N LEU A 80 13.63 -25.39 -8.73
CA LEU A 80 14.98 -24.86 -8.63
C LEU A 80 15.99 -26.03 -8.57
N PRO A 81 16.36 -26.63 -9.70
CA PRO A 81 17.25 -27.78 -9.72
C PRO A 81 18.68 -27.48 -9.26
N GLY A 82 19.03 -26.23 -8.98
CA GLY A 82 20.33 -25.77 -8.48
C GLY A 82 20.38 -24.26 -8.37
N GLU A 83 21.46 -23.71 -7.79
CA GLU A 83 21.62 -22.27 -7.59
C GLU A 83 21.69 -21.48 -8.90
N GLU A 84 22.42 -21.98 -9.92
CA GLU A 84 22.47 -21.34 -11.25
C GLU A 84 21.13 -21.35 -11.95
N ALA A 85 20.39 -22.44 -11.83
CA ALA A 85 19.04 -22.54 -12.36
C ALA A 85 18.04 -21.64 -11.62
N ALA A 86 18.27 -21.35 -10.34
CA ALA A 86 17.47 -20.41 -9.57
C ALA A 86 17.58 -18.99 -10.17
N ALA A 87 18.80 -18.52 -10.44
CA ALA A 87 19.02 -17.21 -11.05
C ALA A 87 18.32 -17.08 -12.40
N GLN A 88 18.46 -18.07 -13.28
CA GLN A 88 17.80 -18.10 -14.58
C GLN A 88 16.25 -18.13 -14.44
N THR A 89 15.74 -18.87 -13.46
CA THR A 89 14.28 -18.94 -13.21
C THR A 89 13.74 -17.58 -12.73
N TYR A 90 14.51 -16.88 -11.90
CA TYR A 90 14.14 -15.53 -11.45
C TYR A 90 14.19 -14.50 -12.57
N GLU A 91 15.22 -14.56 -13.43
CA GLU A 91 15.30 -13.71 -14.62
C GLU A 91 14.12 -13.93 -15.59
N ARG A 92 13.73 -15.20 -15.79
CA ARG A 92 12.54 -15.53 -16.60
C ARG A 92 11.28 -14.96 -15.98
N LEU A 93 11.10 -15.11 -14.66
CA LEU A 93 9.95 -14.56 -13.97
C LEU A 93 9.90 -13.01 -14.06
N ASP A 94 11.06 -12.34 -13.99
CA ASP A 94 11.13 -10.90 -14.22
C ASP A 94 10.74 -10.54 -15.67
N GLY A 95 11.19 -11.32 -16.63
CA GLY A 95 10.77 -11.21 -18.04
C GLY A 95 9.25 -11.33 -18.19
N VAL A 96 8.65 -12.34 -17.56
CA VAL A 96 7.18 -12.51 -17.53
C VAL A 96 6.47 -11.31 -16.94
N CYS A 97 6.95 -10.80 -15.81
CA CYS A 97 6.39 -9.61 -15.18
C CYS A 97 6.49 -8.37 -16.09
N ARG A 98 7.63 -8.20 -16.79
CA ARG A 98 7.79 -7.12 -17.79
C ARG A 98 6.81 -7.25 -18.96
N HIS A 99 6.58 -8.47 -19.44
CA HIS A 99 5.60 -8.70 -20.50
C HIS A 99 4.18 -8.37 -20.06
N ILE A 100 3.80 -8.77 -18.85
CA ILE A 100 2.49 -8.44 -18.29
C ILE A 100 2.31 -6.91 -18.23
N ASP A 101 3.32 -6.17 -17.72
CA ASP A 101 3.30 -4.71 -17.68
C ASP A 101 3.14 -4.10 -19.07
N HIS A 102 3.86 -4.64 -20.05
CA HIS A 102 3.85 -4.12 -21.42
C HIS A 102 2.53 -4.37 -22.15
N TYR A 103 2.02 -5.61 -22.10
CA TYR A 103 0.82 -5.98 -22.83
C TYR A 103 -0.47 -5.48 -22.20
N LEU A 104 -0.52 -5.47 -20.87
CA LEU A 104 -1.72 -5.01 -20.18
C LEU A 104 -1.74 -3.48 -19.99
N GLY A 105 -0.60 -2.79 -20.19
CA GLY A 105 -0.49 -1.34 -20.05
C GLY A 105 -0.87 -0.82 -18.65
N TRP A 106 -0.77 -1.68 -17.66
CA TRP A 106 -1.46 -1.57 -16.40
C TRP A 106 -0.51 -1.54 -15.22
N GLY A 107 0.00 -0.43 -14.94
CA GLY A 107 0.76 -0.27 -13.73
C GLY A 107 1.89 -1.32 -13.60
N THR A 108 2.45 -1.45 -12.42
CA THR A 108 3.57 -2.36 -12.17
C THR A 108 3.10 -3.70 -11.60
N VAL A 109 3.41 -4.80 -12.28
CA VAL A 109 3.37 -6.13 -11.66
C VAL A 109 4.60 -6.26 -10.77
N ARG A 110 4.40 -6.68 -9.54
CA ARG A 110 5.48 -6.98 -8.61
C ARG A 110 5.33 -8.38 -8.07
N ALA A 111 6.45 -9.06 -7.90
CA ALA A 111 6.49 -10.40 -7.35
C ALA A 111 7.33 -10.44 -6.08
N GLY A 112 6.78 -11.10 -5.04
CA GLY A 112 7.54 -11.48 -3.86
C GLY A 112 7.89 -12.96 -3.95
N ILE A 113 9.13 -13.32 -3.64
CA ILE A 113 9.64 -14.69 -3.72
C ILE A 113 10.15 -15.10 -2.34
N GLY A 114 9.67 -16.25 -1.85
CA GLY A 114 10.16 -16.83 -0.60
C GLY A 114 11.49 -17.53 -0.77
N ASN A 115 12.17 -17.80 0.33
CA ASN A 115 13.41 -18.55 0.31
C ASN A 115 13.17 -19.97 -0.24
N PRO A 116 14.11 -20.50 -1.03
CA PRO A 116 14.04 -21.87 -1.50
C PRO A 116 13.87 -22.87 -0.34
N CYS A 117 13.02 -23.85 -0.56
CA CYS A 117 12.77 -24.90 0.41
C CYS A 117 12.82 -26.28 -0.25
N ARG A 118 13.21 -27.30 0.53
CA ARG A 118 13.20 -28.69 0.05
C ARG A 118 11.84 -29.32 0.29
N GLY A 119 11.36 -29.99 -0.72
CA GLY A 119 10.13 -30.78 -0.66
C GLY A 119 8.88 -29.95 -0.36
N ALA A 120 7.75 -30.62 -0.25
CA ALA A 120 6.45 -30.02 -0.04
C ALA A 120 6.27 -29.39 1.35
N GLY A 121 7.01 -29.87 2.35
CA GLY A 121 6.87 -29.42 3.74
C GLY A 121 7.23 -27.96 3.97
N GLY A 122 8.17 -27.41 3.20
CA GLY A 122 8.62 -26.02 3.30
C GLY A 122 7.76 -25.01 2.53
N LEU A 123 6.87 -25.45 1.64
CA LEU A 123 6.13 -24.57 0.74
C LEU A 123 5.23 -23.56 1.45
N SER A 124 4.63 -23.94 2.56
CA SER A 124 3.78 -23.05 3.36
C SER A 124 4.56 -21.86 3.91
N GLU A 125 5.75 -22.13 4.46
CA GLU A 125 6.64 -21.09 4.96
C GLU A 125 7.19 -20.24 3.83
N CYS A 126 7.61 -20.86 2.73
CA CYS A 126 8.06 -20.15 1.53
C CYS A 126 6.97 -19.19 0.99
N ALA A 127 5.72 -19.63 0.94
CA ALA A 127 4.59 -18.78 0.53
C ALA A 127 4.35 -17.62 1.50
N ARG A 128 4.50 -17.86 2.82
CA ARG A 128 4.40 -16.81 3.84
C ARG A 128 5.51 -15.76 3.66
N GLN A 129 6.73 -16.21 3.38
CA GLN A 129 7.88 -15.34 3.10
C GLN A 129 7.66 -14.54 1.81
N ALA A 130 7.18 -15.17 0.73
CA ALA A 130 6.84 -14.49 -0.52
C ALA A 130 5.80 -13.38 -0.29
N LYS A 131 4.78 -13.66 0.51
CA LYS A 131 3.77 -12.65 0.91
C LYS A 131 4.38 -11.52 1.72
N SER A 132 5.29 -11.82 2.63
CA SER A 132 6.02 -10.81 3.41
C SER A 132 6.91 -9.95 2.53
N ALA A 133 7.63 -10.56 1.57
CA ALA A 133 8.43 -9.82 0.59
C ALA A 133 7.57 -8.86 -0.21
N LEU A 134 6.46 -9.36 -0.76
CA LEU A 134 5.55 -8.54 -1.55
C LEU A 134 4.90 -7.41 -0.73
N ALA A 135 4.71 -7.59 0.57
CA ALA A 135 4.19 -6.55 1.45
C ALA A 135 5.19 -5.40 1.66
N GLN A 136 6.49 -5.65 1.54
CA GLN A 136 7.54 -4.62 1.61
C GLN A 136 7.81 -3.91 0.27
N ARG A 137 7.06 -4.23 -0.78
CA ARG A 137 7.23 -3.66 -2.13
C ARG A 137 7.26 -2.14 -2.18
N SER A 138 6.66 -1.50 -1.19
CA SER A 138 6.59 -0.04 -1.08
C SER A 138 7.94 0.64 -0.82
N PHE A 139 8.92 -0.14 -0.35
CA PHE A 139 10.25 0.35 0.01
C PHE A 139 11.35 -0.04 -0.97
N TYR A 140 11.01 -0.82 -2.00
CA TYR A 140 11.95 -1.32 -2.99
C TYR A 140 11.47 -0.97 -4.40
N GLU A 141 12.40 -0.55 -5.24
CA GLU A 141 12.12 -0.26 -6.65
C GLU A 141 12.08 -1.53 -7.50
N ASN A 142 12.72 -2.59 -7.03
CA ASN A 142 12.82 -3.84 -7.75
C ASN A 142 11.44 -4.47 -7.97
N ARG A 143 11.24 -5.04 -9.15
CA ARG A 143 10.02 -5.76 -9.52
C ARG A 143 9.92 -7.11 -8.82
N LEU A 144 11.01 -7.83 -8.74
CA LEU A 144 11.15 -9.06 -7.96
C LEU A 144 11.77 -8.73 -6.60
N LEU A 145 11.14 -9.21 -5.55
CA LEU A 145 11.59 -9.05 -4.18
C LEU A 145 11.85 -10.42 -3.58
N LEU A 146 13.13 -10.78 -3.46
CA LEU A 146 13.53 -11.99 -2.76
C LEU A 146 13.46 -11.77 -1.25
N PHE A 147 12.88 -12.71 -0.52
CA PHE A 147 12.79 -12.59 0.93
C PHE A 147 14.18 -12.57 1.59
N SER A 148 15.16 -13.26 1.01
CA SER A 148 16.57 -13.22 1.44
C SER A 148 17.21 -11.84 1.39
N ASP A 149 16.78 -11.01 0.43
CA ASP A 149 17.38 -9.69 0.17
C ASP A 149 16.72 -8.59 1.02
N LEU A 150 15.63 -8.95 1.68
CA LEU A 150 14.97 -8.02 2.58
C LEU A 150 15.82 -7.89 3.83
N ALA A 151 16.15 -6.66 4.18
CA ALA A 151 16.63 -6.39 5.52
C ALA A 151 15.62 -7.01 6.52
N PRO A 152 16.09 -7.71 7.57
CA PRO A 152 15.18 -8.17 8.60
C PRO A 152 14.34 -6.99 9.01
N GLY A 153 13.06 -7.04 8.69
CA GLY A 153 12.13 -5.93 8.91
C GLY A 153 12.32 -5.50 10.36
N GLY A 154 12.70 -4.24 10.54
CA GLY A 154 12.98 -3.74 11.88
C GLY A 154 11.81 -4.12 12.78
N THR A 155 12.07 -4.97 13.78
CA THR A 155 11.11 -5.31 14.83
C THR A 155 10.88 -4.12 15.75
N GLY A 156 11.48 -2.96 15.43
CA GLY A 156 11.29 -1.72 16.14
C GLY A 156 9.87 -1.19 15.92
N GLU A 157 9.21 -0.83 17.00
CA GLU A 157 8.00 -0.03 16.96
C GLU A 157 8.33 1.27 16.23
N LEU A 158 7.72 1.49 15.09
CA LEU A 158 7.77 2.77 14.39
C LEU A 158 6.59 3.59 14.93
N SER A 159 6.89 4.62 15.68
CA SER A 159 5.91 5.58 16.17
C SER A 159 6.20 6.96 15.58
N ALA A 160 5.15 7.69 15.27
CA ALA A 160 5.30 9.04 14.78
C ALA A 160 5.82 9.97 15.87
N ASP A 161 6.81 10.80 15.52
CA ASP A 161 7.38 11.75 16.47
C ASP A 161 6.29 12.75 16.95
N ALA A 162 6.03 12.71 18.24
CA ALA A 162 5.02 13.56 18.87
C ALA A 162 5.32 15.07 18.71
N ALA A 163 6.59 15.46 18.53
CA ALA A 163 6.94 16.84 18.25
C ALA A 163 6.53 17.22 16.84
N LEU A 164 6.83 16.37 15.84
CA LEU A 164 6.44 16.61 14.45
C LEU A 164 4.91 16.60 14.27
N LEU A 165 4.19 15.74 14.98
CA LEU A 165 2.72 15.73 14.96
C LEU A 165 2.14 17.02 15.56
N ARG A 166 2.74 17.58 16.58
CA ARG A 166 2.33 18.89 17.16
C ARG A 166 2.60 20.05 16.20
N GLU A 167 3.73 20.04 15.51
CA GLU A 167 4.03 21.04 14.50
C GLU A 167 3.06 20.96 13.32
N LEU A 168 2.71 19.76 12.89
CA LEU A 168 1.69 19.52 11.87
C LEU A 168 0.32 20.07 12.31
N ASP A 169 -0.11 19.76 13.53
CA ASP A 169 -1.35 20.30 14.12
C ASP A 169 -1.36 21.83 14.14
N THR A 170 -0.24 22.42 14.56
CA THR A 170 -0.08 23.87 14.59
C THR A 170 -0.14 24.50 13.20
N ALA A 171 0.52 23.92 12.21
CA ALA A 171 0.50 24.37 10.82
C ALA A 171 -0.92 24.33 10.22
N LEU A 172 -1.65 23.24 10.48
CA LEU A 172 -3.04 23.09 10.03
C LEU A 172 -3.98 24.11 10.70
N LYS A 173 -3.85 24.32 12.01
CA LYS A 173 -4.62 25.33 12.76
C LYS A 173 -4.34 26.76 12.29
N LYS A 174 -3.11 27.04 11.84
CA LYS A 174 -2.76 28.33 11.20
C LYS A 174 -3.30 28.44 9.77
N GLY A 175 -3.65 27.35 9.12
CA GLY A 175 -4.06 27.30 7.71
C GLY A 175 -2.86 27.37 6.74
N SER A 176 -1.66 26.97 7.19
CA SER A 176 -0.45 26.95 6.38
C SER A 176 -0.27 25.58 5.69
N ALA A 177 -0.84 25.43 4.49
CA ALA A 177 -0.71 24.19 3.71
C ALA A 177 0.75 23.85 3.40
N GLY A 178 1.60 24.85 3.12
CA GLY A 178 3.01 24.65 2.80
C GLY A 178 3.82 24.08 3.99
N GLU A 179 3.58 24.60 5.21
CA GLU A 179 4.21 24.06 6.42
C GLU A 179 3.68 22.65 6.72
N ALA A 180 2.37 22.42 6.59
CA ALA A 180 1.77 21.11 6.82
C ALA A 180 2.37 20.04 5.89
N ARG A 181 2.53 20.34 4.60
CA ARG A 181 3.18 19.43 3.64
C ARG A 181 4.62 19.11 4.05
N ARG A 182 5.39 20.10 4.47
CA ARG A 182 6.78 19.90 4.92
C ARG A 182 6.86 18.96 6.11
N TRP A 183 5.96 19.08 7.08
CA TRP A 183 5.91 18.18 8.23
C TRP A 183 5.50 16.75 7.85
N ILE A 184 4.57 16.58 6.91
CA ILE A 184 4.22 15.26 6.35
C ILE A 184 5.43 14.63 5.65
N GLU A 185 6.16 15.39 4.84
CA GLU A 185 7.39 14.89 4.19
C GLU A 185 8.43 14.44 5.21
N GLN A 186 8.61 15.20 6.29
CA GLN A 186 9.55 14.85 7.34
C GLN A 186 9.11 13.60 8.12
N LEU A 187 7.84 13.49 8.49
CA LEU A 187 7.28 12.29 9.11
C LEU A 187 7.53 11.05 8.23
N LEU A 188 7.22 11.11 6.95
CA LEU A 188 7.35 9.96 6.06
C LEU A 188 8.78 9.68 5.60
N SER A 189 9.72 10.61 5.76
CA SER A 189 11.14 10.39 5.46
C SER A 189 11.74 9.26 6.31
N VAL A 190 11.28 9.10 7.55
CA VAL A 190 11.72 8.03 8.45
C VAL A 190 11.42 6.64 7.89
N CYS A 191 10.29 6.49 7.18
CA CYS A 191 9.93 5.21 6.56
C CYS A 191 10.90 4.79 5.45
N ARG A 192 11.51 5.74 4.73
CA ARG A 192 12.49 5.46 3.67
C ARG A 192 13.78 4.87 4.25
N THR A 193 14.20 5.37 5.41
CA THR A 193 15.45 4.94 6.07
C THR A 193 15.25 3.68 6.88
N ALA A 194 14.18 3.62 7.69
CA ALA A 194 13.93 2.52 8.62
C ALA A 194 13.37 1.26 7.94
N ARG A 195 12.78 1.39 6.74
CA ARG A 195 12.14 0.27 6.00
C ARG A 195 11.32 -0.63 6.92
N PRO A 196 10.29 -0.09 7.58
CA PRO A 196 9.56 -0.81 8.63
C PRO A 196 8.84 -2.04 8.07
N GLY A 197 8.62 -3.03 8.91
CA GLY A 197 7.75 -4.16 8.57
C GLY A 197 6.31 -3.71 8.30
N THR A 198 5.55 -4.51 7.57
CA THR A 198 4.18 -4.18 7.11
C THR A 198 3.25 -3.72 8.23
N SER A 199 3.31 -4.37 9.39
CA SER A 199 2.47 -4.02 10.54
C SER A 199 2.86 -2.67 11.14
N ALA A 200 4.16 -2.44 11.36
CA ALA A 200 4.69 -1.19 11.87
C ALA A 200 4.38 -0.01 10.91
N TYR A 201 4.56 -0.23 9.61
CA TYR A 201 4.23 0.77 8.61
C TYR A 201 2.74 1.13 8.60
N ARG A 202 1.87 0.11 8.68
CA ARG A 202 0.42 0.33 8.77
C ARG A 202 0.05 1.14 10.00
N SER A 203 0.58 0.76 11.16
CA SER A 203 0.34 1.48 12.43
C SER A 203 0.79 2.92 12.34
N TYR A 204 1.96 3.15 11.74
CA TYR A 204 2.54 4.47 11.54
C TYR A 204 1.66 5.37 10.65
N LEU A 205 1.19 4.86 9.50
CA LEU A 205 0.30 5.61 8.63
C LEU A 205 -1.03 5.94 9.32
N LEU A 206 -1.58 4.99 10.09
CA LEU A 206 -2.80 5.21 10.85
C LEU A 206 -2.61 6.23 11.96
N GLU A 207 -1.46 6.27 12.63
CA GLU A 207 -1.14 7.26 13.65
C GLU A 207 -1.17 8.69 13.09
N ILE A 208 -0.53 8.92 11.95
CA ILE A 208 -0.56 10.21 11.25
C ILE A 208 -2.00 10.56 10.83
N TYR A 209 -2.72 9.58 10.26
CA TYR A 209 -4.10 9.79 9.83
C TYR A 209 -5.04 10.17 10.97
N VAL A 210 -4.94 9.47 12.11
CA VAL A 210 -5.72 9.78 13.32
C VAL A 210 -5.38 11.18 13.87
N ALA A 211 -4.11 11.59 13.81
CA ALA A 211 -3.72 12.94 14.20
C ALA A 211 -4.42 14.00 13.34
N LEU A 212 -4.44 13.82 12.01
CA LEU A 212 -5.19 14.71 11.10
C LEU A 212 -6.68 14.76 11.41
N LEU A 213 -7.30 13.61 11.66
CA LEU A 213 -8.72 13.55 12.02
C LEU A 213 -9.03 14.27 13.35
N ARG A 214 -8.14 14.18 14.33
CA ARG A 214 -8.29 14.89 15.61
C ARG A 214 -8.25 16.40 15.40
N THR A 215 -7.24 16.90 14.66
CA THR A 215 -7.17 18.33 14.30
C THR A 215 -8.41 18.79 13.51
N GLY A 216 -8.92 17.96 12.58
CA GLY A 216 -10.14 18.23 11.84
C GLY A 216 -11.35 18.40 12.77
N ARG A 217 -11.50 17.53 13.73
CA ARG A 217 -12.57 17.60 14.72
C ARG A 217 -12.47 18.88 15.58
N ASP A 218 -11.27 19.21 16.04
CA ASP A 218 -11.01 20.41 16.85
C ASP A 218 -11.38 21.68 16.11
N MET A 219 -11.22 21.69 14.78
CA MET A 219 -11.52 22.84 13.93
C MET A 219 -12.87 22.77 13.23
N SER A 220 -13.70 21.79 13.56
CA SER A 220 -15.00 21.54 12.90
C SER A 220 -14.89 21.39 11.39
N VAL A 221 -13.76 20.85 10.92
CA VAL A 221 -13.52 20.54 9.51
C VAL A 221 -13.91 19.09 9.26
N ASN A 222 -14.91 18.88 8.40
CA ASN A 222 -15.33 17.54 8.03
C ASN A 222 -14.46 17.01 6.87
N LEU A 223 -13.64 16.00 7.15
CA LEU A 223 -12.83 15.30 6.16
C LEU A 223 -13.48 14.00 5.67
N ALA A 224 -14.74 13.69 6.05
CA ALA A 224 -15.33 12.37 5.82
C ALA A 224 -15.34 11.97 4.33
N GLU A 225 -15.70 12.85 3.41
CA GLU A 225 -15.79 12.50 1.99
C GLU A 225 -14.43 12.23 1.33
N SER A 226 -13.42 13.06 1.63
CA SER A 226 -12.03 12.83 1.14
C SER A 226 -11.27 11.82 2.01
N GLY A 227 -11.73 11.60 3.24
CA GLY A 227 -11.09 10.75 4.25
C GLY A 227 -11.32 9.26 4.03
N GLU A 228 -12.53 8.82 3.69
CA GLU A 228 -12.82 7.39 3.49
C GLU A 228 -12.02 6.81 2.32
N GLU A 229 -12.04 7.47 1.17
CA GLU A 229 -11.24 7.04 0.02
C GLU A 229 -9.73 7.06 0.33
N SER A 230 -9.27 8.06 1.07
CA SER A 230 -7.88 8.16 1.49
C SER A 230 -7.49 7.08 2.48
N LEU A 231 -8.38 6.70 3.41
CA LEU A 231 -8.15 5.62 4.35
C LEU A 231 -7.99 4.28 3.63
N ASP A 232 -8.88 3.95 2.70
CA ASP A 232 -8.80 2.72 1.93
C ASP A 232 -7.49 2.63 1.15
N ARG A 233 -7.07 3.74 0.55
CA ARG A 233 -5.78 3.84 -0.14
C ARG A 233 -4.59 3.66 0.81
N LEU A 234 -4.63 4.23 2.01
CA LEU A 234 -3.58 4.06 3.03
C LEU A 234 -3.54 2.62 3.55
N LEU A 235 -4.70 1.98 3.75
CA LEU A 235 -4.79 0.58 4.18
C LEU A 235 -4.28 -0.40 3.12
N ALA A 236 -4.28 0.00 1.84
CA ALA A 236 -3.63 -0.75 0.76
C ALA A 236 -2.09 -0.72 0.85
N LEU A 237 -1.53 -0.01 1.83
CA LEU A 237 -0.09 0.15 2.07
C LEU A 237 0.66 0.66 0.83
N PRO A 238 0.37 1.90 0.40
CA PRO A 238 1.04 2.50 -0.73
C PRO A 238 2.53 2.74 -0.43
N PRO A 239 3.38 2.91 -1.46
CA PRO A 239 4.74 3.40 -1.28
C PRO A 239 4.78 4.69 -0.46
N ALA A 240 5.87 4.92 0.30
CA ALA A 240 6.00 6.10 1.15
C ALA A 240 5.80 7.43 0.40
N GLU A 241 6.22 7.50 -0.86
CA GLU A 241 6.01 8.67 -1.72
C GLU A 241 4.54 8.87 -2.10
N GLU A 242 3.82 7.78 -2.32
CA GLU A 242 2.39 7.84 -2.60
C GLU A 242 1.60 8.17 -1.35
N ALA A 243 1.96 7.58 -0.20
CA ALA A 243 1.40 7.94 1.11
C ALA A 243 1.62 9.44 1.39
N CYS A 244 2.82 9.96 1.10
CA CYS A 244 3.13 11.37 1.24
C CYS A 244 2.20 12.25 0.39
N ARG A 245 2.00 11.89 -0.89
CA ARG A 245 1.07 12.61 -1.77
C ARG A 245 -0.37 12.56 -1.27
N LEU A 246 -0.81 11.44 -0.73
CA LEU A 246 -2.15 11.31 -0.14
C LEU A 246 -2.33 12.21 1.07
N PHE A 247 -1.37 12.20 2.00
CA PHE A 247 -1.41 13.07 3.16
C PHE A 247 -1.29 14.55 2.81
N CYS A 248 -0.47 14.92 1.83
CA CYS A 248 -0.38 16.29 1.37
C CYS A 248 -1.73 16.79 0.80
N ARG A 249 -2.43 15.98 0.01
CA ARG A 249 -3.78 16.30 -0.47
C ARG A 249 -4.77 16.49 0.68
N LEU A 250 -4.74 15.59 1.68
CA LEU A 250 -5.58 15.75 2.87
C LEU A 250 -5.30 17.04 3.61
N CYS A 251 -4.03 17.47 3.70
CA CYS A 251 -3.67 18.76 4.30
C CYS A 251 -4.19 19.95 3.48
N ASP A 252 -4.15 19.86 2.15
CA ASP A 252 -4.68 20.90 1.27
C ASP A 252 -6.19 21.02 1.42
N ASP A 253 -6.91 19.90 1.31
CA ASP A 253 -8.36 19.86 1.51
C ASP A 253 -8.76 20.39 2.90
N PHE A 254 -7.96 20.04 3.91
CA PHE A 254 -8.15 20.53 5.27
C PHE A 254 -8.05 22.06 5.33
N THR A 255 -6.97 22.62 4.81
CA THR A 255 -6.72 24.07 4.89
C THR A 255 -7.72 24.87 4.08
N GLU A 256 -8.18 24.36 2.93
CA GLU A 256 -9.23 24.95 2.12
C GLU A 256 -10.58 24.97 2.86
N LYS A 257 -11.00 23.82 3.41
CA LYS A 257 -12.24 23.72 4.17
C LYS A 257 -12.21 24.58 5.44
N ALA A 258 -11.05 24.61 6.15
CA ALA A 258 -10.87 25.46 7.31
C ALA A 258 -10.98 26.97 6.98
N ALA A 259 -10.43 27.39 5.84
CA ALA A 259 -10.54 28.78 5.37
C ALA A 259 -11.99 29.12 5.03
N SER A 260 -12.71 28.23 4.33
CA SER A 260 -14.13 28.40 3.99
C SER A 260 -15.00 28.53 5.26
N ASN A 261 -14.79 27.67 6.25
CA ASN A 261 -15.54 27.71 7.51
C ASN A 261 -15.30 29.04 8.25
N ARG A 262 -14.07 29.56 8.27
CA ARG A 262 -13.75 30.86 8.91
C ARG A 262 -14.44 32.02 8.19
N LEU A 263 -14.47 32.03 6.85
CA LEU A 263 -15.18 33.05 6.07
C LEU A 263 -16.67 33.03 6.36
N THR A 264 -17.28 31.84 6.39
CA THR A 264 -18.71 31.68 6.69
C THR A 264 -19.05 32.16 8.11
N ALA A 265 -18.23 31.78 9.11
CA ALA A 265 -18.42 32.23 10.49
C ALA A 265 -18.26 33.75 10.62
N GLY A 266 -17.25 34.32 9.93
CA GLY A 266 -17.06 35.77 9.90
C GLY A 266 -18.26 36.51 9.27
N GLN A 267 -18.80 36.00 8.17
CA GLN A 267 -20.01 36.56 7.55
C GLN A 267 -21.23 36.49 8.47
N GLN A 268 -21.42 35.39 9.18
CA GLN A 268 -22.51 35.26 10.14
C GLN A 268 -22.40 36.27 11.29
N ILE A 269 -21.20 36.49 11.83
CA ILE A 269 -20.94 37.48 12.88
C ILE A 269 -21.27 38.89 12.38
N ILE A 270 -20.77 39.23 11.17
CA ILE A 270 -21.05 40.55 10.55
C ILE A 270 -22.56 40.73 10.36
N GLN A 271 -23.25 39.71 9.85
CA GLN A 271 -24.70 39.78 9.61
C GLN A 271 -25.48 39.90 10.93
N ALA A 272 -25.07 39.18 11.97
CA ALA A 272 -25.66 39.28 13.32
C ALA A 272 -25.44 40.69 13.89
N ALA A 273 -24.23 41.23 13.78
CA ALA A 273 -23.91 42.57 14.22
C ALA A 273 -24.72 43.63 13.46
N GLN A 274 -24.82 43.51 12.14
CA GLN A 274 -25.65 44.42 11.33
C GLN A 274 -27.13 44.37 11.71
N THR A 275 -27.65 43.17 11.97
CA THR A 275 -29.05 42.97 12.38
C THR A 275 -29.30 43.62 13.74
N TYR A 276 -28.34 43.41 14.68
CA TYR A 276 -28.43 44.01 16.03
C TYR A 276 -28.38 45.52 15.96
N ILE A 277 -27.45 46.11 15.20
CA ILE A 277 -27.34 47.58 15.01
C ILE A 277 -28.62 48.12 14.38
N LYS A 278 -29.16 47.49 13.35
CA LYS A 278 -30.42 47.92 12.72
C LYS A 278 -31.61 47.91 13.64
N GLY A 279 -31.65 46.93 14.56
CA GLY A 279 -32.74 46.82 15.55
C GLY A 279 -32.63 47.79 16.74
N HIS A 280 -31.43 48.29 17.02
CA HIS A 280 -31.13 49.08 18.24
C HIS A 280 -30.51 50.47 17.92
N TYR A 281 -30.42 50.85 16.61
CA TYR A 281 -29.73 52.12 16.23
C TYR A 281 -30.33 53.38 16.88
N ALA A 282 -31.54 53.34 17.35
CA ALA A 282 -32.22 54.43 18.06
C ALA A 282 -32.03 54.36 19.58
N ASP A 283 -31.35 53.39 20.11
CA ASP A 283 -31.09 53.23 21.54
C ASP A 283 -29.87 54.11 21.94
N PRO A 284 -30.05 55.10 22.84
CA PRO A 284 -28.95 55.98 23.21
C PRO A 284 -27.84 55.26 24.04
N GLU A 285 -28.08 54.03 24.49
CA GLU A 285 -27.09 53.21 25.20
C GLU A 285 -26.26 52.27 24.25
N LEU A 286 -26.45 52.33 22.95
CA LEU A 286 -25.70 51.58 21.99
C LEU A 286 -24.27 52.20 21.85
N THR A 287 -23.31 51.72 22.65
CA THR A 287 -21.89 52.12 22.62
C THR A 287 -20.99 50.97 22.23
#